data_5e4e63d1ea3a8eb81e8cb515d3c4eb21
#
_entry.id   5e4e63d1ea3a8eb81e8cb515d3c4eb21
#
_cell.length_a   1.000
_cell.length_b   1.000
_cell.length_c   1.000
_cell.angle_alpha   90.00
_cell.angle_beta   90.00
_cell.angle_gamma   90.00
#
_symmetry.space_group_name_H-M   'P 1'
#
loop_
_entity.id
_entity.type
_entity.pdbx_description
1 polymer ?
#
loop_
_entity_poly.entity_id
_entity_poly.type
_entity_poly.pdbx_seq_one_letter_code
_entity_poly.pdbx_strand_id
1 'polypeptide(L)'
;MNKTIVTVTLGVVLAGGIWWLSSGEGPLPEKFRYSKDSVFKWTPENIRENPELWYRSARRETMDIRKNLANARFSITQKRIKWANLEANAKAKVRGYTAFLGRAKPQYTEAEASGIWPVSMNGRRFEQPKLQSTIVKVHRDRERERKRERTYNEMTTKAENMALKLSDKLDSLVELDRDLELGQEMADAAKSLVDLNG
;
A
#
# COMPACT_ATOMS: atom_id res chain seq x y z
N MET A 1 19.63 38.74 -10.63
CA MET A 1 18.92 37.42 -10.78
C MET A 1 18.25 37.09 -9.46
N ASN A 2 16.97 36.76 -9.50
CA ASN A 2 16.07 36.83 -8.36
C ASN A 2 16.39 35.80 -7.26
N LYS A 3 17.04 36.27 -6.17
CA LYS A 3 17.28 35.50 -4.94
C LYS A 3 15.97 35.00 -4.26
N THR A 4 14.84 35.63 -4.58
CA THR A 4 13.51 35.33 -4.02
C THR A 4 12.92 34.03 -4.56
N ILE A 5 13.22 33.61 -5.81
CA ILE A 5 12.64 32.46 -6.46
C ILE A 5 13.20 31.17 -5.86
N VAL A 6 14.50 31.07 -5.59
CA VAL A 6 15.14 29.90 -5.00
C VAL A 6 14.64 29.63 -3.59
N THR A 7 14.45 30.68 -2.79
CA THR A 7 13.99 30.54 -1.40
C THR A 7 12.52 30.09 -1.31
N VAL A 8 11.66 30.54 -2.23
CA VAL A 8 10.23 30.18 -2.26
C VAL A 8 10.05 28.75 -2.74
N THR A 9 10.79 28.32 -3.75
CA THR A 9 10.67 26.96 -4.31
C THR A 9 11.16 25.90 -3.30
N LEU A 10 12.23 26.16 -2.57
CA LEU A 10 12.74 25.26 -1.54
C LEU A 10 11.81 25.18 -0.32
N GLY A 11 11.26 26.31 0.12
CA GLY A 11 10.30 26.35 1.23
C GLY A 11 9.00 25.61 0.91
N VAL A 12 8.51 25.67 -0.33
CA VAL A 12 7.28 24.99 -0.76
C VAL A 12 7.49 23.47 -0.88
N VAL A 13 8.63 23.03 -1.38
CA VAL A 13 8.94 21.59 -1.52
C VAL A 13 9.14 20.93 -0.15
N LEU A 14 9.85 21.59 0.77
CA LEU A 14 10.03 21.08 2.13
C LEU A 14 8.73 21.16 2.95
N ALA A 15 7.97 22.27 2.86
CA ALA A 15 6.70 22.41 3.56
C ALA A 15 5.62 21.46 2.99
N GLY A 16 5.58 21.25 1.68
CA GLY A 16 4.65 20.29 1.05
C GLY A 16 4.95 18.85 1.42
N GLY A 17 6.21 18.44 1.43
CA GLY A 17 6.65 17.10 1.87
C GLY A 17 6.36 16.84 3.35
N ILE A 18 6.61 17.83 4.21
CA ILE A 18 6.37 17.76 5.66
C ILE A 18 4.88 17.82 5.97
N TRP A 19 4.10 18.67 5.28
CA TRP A 19 2.65 18.75 5.47
C TRP A 19 1.95 17.45 5.13
N TRP A 20 2.38 16.76 4.09
CA TRP A 20 1.81 15.46 3.73
C TRP A 20 2.15 14.34 4.72
N LEU A 21 3.38 14.33 5.27
CA LEU A 21 3.78 13.40 6.34
C LEU A 21 3.02 13.67 7.65
N SER A 22 2.53 14.90 7.85
CA SER A 22 1.81 15.32 9.05
C SER A 22 0.29 15.27 8.92
N SER A 23 -0.27 15.25 7.72
CA SER A 23 -1.72 15.32 7.48
C SER A 23 -2.49 14.01 7.71
N GLY A 24 -1.81 12.94 8.13
CA GLY A 24 -2.46 11.78 8.75
C GLY A 24 -3.46 10.98 7.91
N GLU A 25 -3.60 11.25 6.62
CA GLU A 25 -4.53 10.54 5.74
C GLU A 25 -3.94 9.21 5.23
N GLY A 26 -3.75 8.29 6.12
CA GLY A 26 -3.41 6.90 5.83
C GLY A 26 -2.71 6.24 7.01
N PRO A 27 -2.91 4.93 7.26
CA PRO A 27 -2.27 4.22 8.35
C PRO A 27 -0.81 3.93 8.00
N LEU A 28 0.04 4.96 8.01
CA LEU A 28 1.47 4.74 8.10
C LEU A 28 1.78 4.37 9.55
N PRO A 29 2.57 3.32 9.80
CA PRO A 29 2.97 2.94 11.14
C PRO A 29 3.60 4.13 11.88
N GLU A 30 3.38 4.23 13.22
CA GLU A 30 3.91 5.31 14.07
C GLU A 30 5.42 5.52 13.94
N LYS A 31 6.16 4.52 13.46
CA LYS A 31 7.59 4.60 13.11
C LYS A 31 7.93 5.60 11.99
N PHE A 32 6.92 6.07 11.25
CA PHE A 32 7.07 7.10 10.21
C PHE A 32 6.72 8.51 10.70
N ARG A 33 6.45 8.70 11.98
CA ARG A 33 6.50 10.02 12.60
C ARG A 33 7.94 10.48 12.63
N TYR A 34 8.35 11.04 11.50
CA TYR A 34 9.66 11.73 11.45
C TYR A 34 9.68 12.79 12.53
N SER A 35 10.74 12.79 13.32
CA SER A 35 10.97 13.82 14.31
C SER A 35 10.92 15.17 13.63
N LYS A 36 9.86 15.95 13.87
CA LYS A 36 9.77 17.34 13.44
C LYS A 36 10.99 18.16 13.88
N ASP A 37 11.73 17.64 14.86
CA ASP A 37 12.84 18.33 15.51
C ASP A 37 14.11 18.42 14.67
N SER A 38 14.32 17.54 13.68
CA SER A 38 15.53 17.59 12.85
C SER A 38 15.43 18.60 11.70
N VAL A 39 14.26 18.72 11.08
CA VAL A 39 14.04 19.65 9.95
C VAL A 39 13.91 21.11 10.42
N PHE A 40 13.43 21.32 11.65
CA PHE A 40 13.27 22.67 12.22
C PHE A 40 14.53 23.27 12.85
N LYS A 41 15.66 22.54 12.85
CA LYS A 41 16.95 23.08 13.35
C LYS A 41 17.63 24.07 12.41
N TRP A 42 17.21 24.10 11.15
CA TRP A 42 17.79 24.98 10.14
C TRP A 42 16.95 26.24 9.97
N THR A 43 17.42 27.37 10.51
CA THR A 43 16.84 28.68 10.23
C THR A 43 17.35 29.23 8.90
N PRO A 44 16.62 30.15 8.24
CA PRO A 44 17.10 30.81 7.02
C PRO A 44 18.49 31.44 7.16
N GLU A 45 18.80 31.94 8.34
CA GLU A 45 20.10 32.52 8.69
C GLU A 45 21.18 31.43 8.69
N ASN A 46 20.96 30.31 9.41
CA ASN A 46 21.91 29.21 9.47
C ASN A 46 22.16 28.56 8.11
N ILE A 47 21.13 28.50 7.25
CA ILE A 47 21.27 28.00 5.88
C ILE A 47 22.15 28.93 5.04
N ARG A 48 22.04 30.24 5.21
CA ARG A 48 22.89 31.23 4.51
C ARG A 48 24.34 31.19 4.96
N GLU A 49 24.57 30.96 6.23
CA GLU A 49 25.92 30.86 6.81
C GLU A 49 26.62 29.56 6.45
N ASN A 50 25.85 28.46 6.39
CA ASN A 50 26.39 27.10 6.19
C ASN A 50 25.60 26.31 5.16
N PRO A 51 25.50 26.75 3.89
CA PRO A 51 24.67 26.11 2.87
C PRO A 51 25.13 24.67 2.57
N GLU A 52 26.41 24.40 2.55
CA GLU A 52 26.99 23.08 2.31
C GLU A 52 26.55 22.06 3.35
N LEU A 53 26.60 22.40 4.64
CA LEU A 53 26.17 21.52 5.72
C LEU A 53 24.67 21.26 5.66
N TRP A 54 23.88 22.27 5.26
CA TRP A 54 22.45 22.11 5.08
C TRP A 54 22.13 21.13 3.94
N TYR A 55 22.76 21.30 2.76
CA TYR A 55 22.56 20.39 1.64
C TYR A 55 22.93 18.95 1.98
N ARG A 56 24.05 18.73 2.66
CA ARG A 56 24.45 17.39 3.12
C ARG A 56 23.45 16.77 4.10
N SER A 57 22.92 17.56 5.03
CA SER A 57 21.90 17.09 5.98
C SER A 57 20.60 16.76 5.26
N ALA A 58 20.12 17.62 4.36
CA ALA A 58 18.90 17.40 3.60
C ALA A 58 19.00 16.17 2.69
N ARG A 59 20.13 15.96 2.04
CA ARG A 59 20.36 14.73 1.23
C ARG A 59 20.34 13.48 2.08
N ARG A 60 20.98 13.47 3.26
CA ARG A 60 20.95 12.33 4.17
C ARG A 60 19.52 12.01 4.60
N GLU A 61 18.73 13.01 4.98
CA GLU A 61 17.33 12.81 5.34
C GLU A 61 16.51 12.28 4.16
N THR A 62 16.70 12.82 2.96
CA THR A 62 16.03 12.34 1.74
C THR A 62 16.35 10.87 1.47
N MET A 63 17.60 10.45 1.64
CA MET A 63 18.02 9.05 1.49
C MET A 63 17.35 8.15 2.55
N ASP A 64 17.26 8.58 3.79
CA ASP A 64 16.62 7.81 4.87
C ASP A 64 15.12 7.68 4.65
N ILE A 65 14.43 8.75 4.23
CA ILE A 65 13.02 8.72 3.85
C ILE A 65 12.82 7.77 2.68
N ARG A 66 13.64 7.85 1.64
CA ARG A 66 13.58 6.98 0.46
C ARG A 66 13.73 5.51 0.85
N LYS A 67 14.68 5.16 1.70
CA LYS A 67 14.88 3.80 2.22
C LYS A 67 13.64 3.31 2.97
N ASN A 68 13.07 4.16 3.82
CA ASN A 68 11.89 3.81 4.61
C ASN A 68 10.65 3.61 3.72
N LEU A 69 10.42 4.46 2.72
CA LEU A 69 9.32 4.31 1.76
C LEU A 69 9.49 3.08 0.88
N ALA A 70 10.72 2.76 0.45
CA ALA A 70 11.00 1.53 -0.30
C ALA A 70 10.67 0.28 0.52
N ASN A 71 11.03 0.24 1.80
CA ASN A 71 10.70 -0.85 2.72
C ASN A 71 9.18 -0.96 2.94
N ALA A 72 8.49 0.18 3.08
CA ALA A 72 7.03 0.21 3.20
C ALA A 72 6.36 -0.33 1.93
N ARG A 73 6.80 0.11 0.74
CA ARG A 73 6.31 -0.39 -0.56
C ARG A 73 6.51 -1.89 -0.69
N PHE A 74 7.68 -2.39 -0.32
CA PHE A 74 7.95 -3.84 -0.32
C PHE A 74 6.98 -4.59 0.59
N SER A 75 6.79 -4.13 1.83
CA SER A 75 5.86 -4.75 2.79
C SER A 75 4.41 -4.76 2.27
N ILE A 76 3.94 -3.66 1.67
CA ILE A 76 2.60 -3.56 1.09
C ILE A 76 2.45 -4.51 -0.10
N THR A 77 3.47 -4.61 -0.95
CA THR A 77 3.48 -5.54 -2.09
C THR A 77 3.39 -6.99 -1.62
N GLN A 78 4.10 -7.39 -0.57
CA GLN A 78 4.00 -8.73 0.02
C GLN A 78 2.59 -9.01 0.57
N LYS A 79 1.98 -8.03 1.24
CA LYS A 79 0.60 -8.14 1.74
C LYS A 79 -0.39 -8.27 0.58
N ARG A 80 -0.23 -7.51 -0.51
CA ARG A 80 -1.04 -7.61 -1.73
C ARG A 80 -1.02 -9.03 -2.29
N ILE A 81 0.18 -9.61 -2.45
CA ILE A 81 0.33 -10.98 -2.95
C ILE A 81 -0.39 -11.99 -2.05
N LYS A 82 -0.24 -11.85 -0.72
CA LYS A 82 -0.92 -12.69 0.26
C LYS A 82 -2.45 -12.59 0.12
N TRP A 83 -3.01 -11.39 0.00
CA TRP A 83 -4.46 -11.20 -0.13
C TRP A 83 -4.98 -11.70 -1.47
N ALA A 84 -4.26 -11.51 -2.57
CA ALA A 84 -4.61 -12.06 -3.88
C ALA A 84 -4.68 -13.60 -3.85
N ASN A 85 -3.75 -14.25 -3.17
CA ASN A 85 -3.77 -15.71 -2.99
C ASN A 85 -4.97 -16.16 -2.13
N LEU A 86 -5.31 -15.43 -1.07
CA LEU A 86 -6.47 -15.71 -0.23
C LEU A 86 -7.78 -15.51 -0.99
N GLU A 87 -7.87 -14.49 -1.84
CA GLU A 87 -8.99 -14.23 -2.73
C GLU A 87 -9.18 -15.40 -3.72
N ALA A 88 -8.10 -15.80 -4.40
CA ALA A 88 -8.14 -16.91 -5.35
C ALA A 88 -8.62 -18.21 -4.68
N ASN A 89 -8.17 -18.49 -3.46
CA ASN A 89 -8.60 -19.65 -2.67
C ASN A 89 -10.10 -19.56 -2.29
N ALA A 90 -10.56 -18.39 -1.83
CA ALA A 90 -11.97 -18.19 -1.50
C ALA A 90 -12.85 -18.35 -2.75
N LYS A 91 -12.45 -17.79 -3.88
CA LYS A 91 -13.13 -17.92 -5.19
C LYS A 91 -13.22 -19.38 -5.66
N ALA A 92 -12.15 -20.15 -5.50
CA ALA A 92 -12.15 -21.58 -5.84
C ALA A 92 -13.17 -22.36 -4.97
N LYS A 93 -13.22 -22.09 -3.66
CA LYS A 93 -14.21 -22.69 -2.76
C LYS A 93 -15.64 -22.29 -3.12
N VAL A 94 -15.89 -21.01 -3.44
CA VAL A 94 -17.21 -20.53 -3.88
C VAL A 94 -17.66 -21.29 -5.14
N ARG A 95 -16.76 -21.48 -6.11
CA ARG A 95 -17.05 -22.29 -7.32
C ARG A 95 -17.40 -23.72 -6.97
N GLY A 96 -16.63 -24.37 -6.09
CA GLY A 96 -16.89 -25.74 -5.65
C GLY A 96 -18.24 -25.90 -4.96
N TYR A 97 -18.58 -24.99 -4.05
CA TYR A 97 -19.87 -24.98 -3.36
C TYR A 97 -21.03 -24.70 -4.32
N THR A 98 -20.86 -23.79 -5.29
CA THR A 98 -21.86 -23.48 -6.30
C THR A 98 -22.13 -24.71 -7.19
N ALA A 99 -21.08 -25.39 -7.63
CA ALA A 99 -21.20 -26.61 -8.43
C ALA A 99 -21.88 -27.75 -7.64
N PHE A 100 -21.57 -27.88 -6.34
CA PHE A 100 -22.27 -28.85 -5.49
C PHE A 100 -23.75 -28.50 -5.36
N LEU A 101 -24.09 -27.28 -5.01
CA LEU A 101 -25.49 -26.84 -4.84
C LEU A 101 -26.30 -26.94 -6.13
N GLY A 102 -25.67 -26.66 -7.28
CA GLY A 102 -26.29 -26.78 -8.60
C GLY A 102 -26.71 -28.22 -8.94
N ARG A 103 -26.02 -29.21 -8.37
CA ARG A 103 -26.38 -30.63 -8.52
C ARG A 103 -27.30 -31.14 -7.40
N ALA A 104 -27.00 -30.77 -6.16
CA ALA A 104 -27.69 -31.26 -4.99
C ALA A 104 -29.15 -30.82 -4.87
N LYS A 105 -29.42 -29.57 -5.21
CA LYS A 105 -30.79 -29.01 -5.12
C LYS A 105 -31.78 -29.70 -6.05
N PRO A 106 -31.52 -29.81 -7.38
CA PRO A 106 -32.44 -30.53 -8.28
C PRO A 106 -32.67 -31.97 -7.86
N GLN A 107 -31.60 -32.69 -7.50
CA GLN A 107 -31.73 -34.09 -7.07
C GLN A 107 -32.51 -34.24 -5.75
N TYR A 108 -32.36 -33.30 -4.83
CA TYR A 108 -33.18 -33.29 -3.61
C TYR A 108 -34.66 -33.07 -3.96
N THR A 109 -34.99 -32.07 -4.79
CA THR A 109 -36.37 -31.77 -5.19
C THR A 109 -37.03 -32.95 -5.94
N GLU A 110 -36.28 -33.63 -6.84
CA GLU A 110 -36.75 -34.79 -7.58
C GLU A 110 -37.03 -35.97 -6.65
N ALA A 111 -36.10 -36.26 -5.75
CA ALA A 111 -36.24 -37.34 -4.76
C ALA A 111 -37.38 -37.10 -3.75
N GLU A 112 -37.58 -35.83 -3.37
CA GLU A 112 -38.68 -35.40 -2.51
C GLU A 112 -40.03 -35.61 -3.21
N ALA A 113 -40.14 -35.24 -4.49
CA ALA A 113 -41.34 -35.41 -5.28
C ALA A 113 -41.67 -36.91 -5.59
N SER A 114 -40.65 -37.70 -5.83
CA SER A 114 -40.82 -39.13 -6.17
C SER A 114 -40.86 -40.07 -4.96
N GLY A 115 -40.45 -39.60 -3.78
CA GLY A 115 -40.30 -40.41 -2.57
C GLY A 115 -39.14 -41.42 -2.63
N ILE A 116 -38.26 -41.34 -3.64
CA ILE A 116 -37.17 -42.28 -3.87
C ILE A 116 -35.89 -41.84 -3.12
N TRP A 117 -35.58 -42.54 -2.05
CA TRP A 117 -34.36 -42.36 -1.24
C TRP A 117 -33.64 -43.69 -1.03
N PRO A 118 -32.30 -43.75 -0.86
CA PRO A 118 -31.34 -42.61 -0.86
C PRO A 118 -30.94 -42.10 -2.25
N VAL A 119 -30.54 -40.82 -2.34
CA VAL A 119 -29.97 -40.20 -3.54
C VAL A 119 -28.47 -40.44 -3.62
N SER A 120 -27.98 -40.84 -4.79
CA SER A 120 -26.55 -41.05 -5.03
C SER A 120 -25.92 -39.86 -5.71
N MET A 121 -24.93 -39.23 -5.07
CA MET A 121 -24.18 -38.09 -5.62
C MET A 121 -22.68 -38.26 -5.44
N ASN A 122 -21.92 -38.17 -6.54
CA ASN A 122 -20.46 -38.31 -6.53
C ASN A 122 -20.01 -39.61 -5.82
N GLY A 123 -20.71 -40.73 -6.04
CA GLY A 123 -20.40 -42.02 -5.42
C GLY A 123 -20.80 -42.15 -3.94
N ARG A 124 -21.48 -41.17 -3.37
CA ARG A 124 -21.99 -41.25 -1.99
C ARG A 124 -23.50 -41.28 -1.98
N ARG A 125 -24.06 -42.09 -1.09
CA ARG A 125 -25.49 -42.16 -0.85
C ARG A 125 -25.89 -41.20 0.26
N PHE A 126 -26.98 -40.49 0.03
CA PHE A 126 -27.51 -39.48 0.97
C PHE A 126 -28.98 -39.83 1.28
N GLU A 127 -29.27 -40.05 2.53
CA GLU A 127 -30.63 -40.02 3.07
C GLU A 127 -31.18 -38.61 3.06
N GLN A 128 -32.50 -38.42 3.02
CA GLN A 128 -33.17 -37.13 2.95
C GLN A 128 -32.66 -36.11 3.98
N PRO A 129 -32.68 -36.39 5.30
CA PRO A 129 -32.25 -35.41 6.30
C PRO A 129 -30.76 -35.06 6.16
N LYS A 130 -29.96 -36.01 5.71
CA LYS A 130 -28.53 -35.78 5.52
C LYS A 130 -28.25 -34.89 4.32
N LEU A 131 -28.95 -35.10 3.21
CA LEU A 131 -28.78 -34.25 2.02
C LEU A 131 -29.26 -32.85 2.28
N GLN A 132 -30.43 -32.68 2.94
CA GLN A 132 -30.99 -31.40 3.33
C GLN A 132 -30.00 -30.61 4.23
N SER A 133 -29.51 -31.22 5.30
CA SER A 133 -28.55 -30.58 6.22
C SER A 133 -27.24 -30.23 5.50
N THR A 134 -26.78 -31.06 4.56
CA THR A 134 -25.58 -30.77 3.74
C THR A 134 -25.80 -29.59 2.81
N ILE A 135 -26.94 -29.48 2.13
CA ILE A 135 -27.28 -28.36 1.26
C ILE A 135 -27.30 -27.06 2.08
N VAL A 136 -27.95 -27.05 3.25
CA VAL A 136 -28.01 -25.87 4.13
C VAL A 136 -26.60 -25.45 4.59
N LYS A 137 -25.78 -26.42 5.01
CA LYS A 137 -24.40 -26.19 5.42
C LYS A 137 -23.57 -25.59 4.30
N VAL A 138 -23.58 -26.21 3.11
CA VAL A 138 -22.80 -25.78 1.95
C VAL A 138 -23.27 -24.39 1.47
N HIS A 139 -24.58 -24.12 1.51
CA HIS A 139 -25.08 -22.79 1.21
C HIS A 139 -24.51 -21.73 2.15
N ARG A 140 -24.51 -22.00 3.45
CA ARG A 140 -23.97 -21.10 4.49
C ARG A 140 -22.46 -20.91 4.34
N ASP A 141 -21.73 -21.97 4.06
CA ASP A 141 -20.28 -21.93 3.82
C ASP A 141 -19.94 -21.16 2.55
N ARG A 142 -20.73 -21.30 1.46
CA ARG A 142 -20.60 -20.52 0.24
C ARG A 142 -20.75 -19.02 0.51
N GLU A 143 -21.77 -18.61 1.25
CA GLU A 143 -21.98 -17.17 1.58
C GLU A 143 -20.86 -16.61 2.44
N ARG A 144 -20.30 -17.43 3.36
CA ARG A 144 -19.13 -17.06 4.15
C ARG A 144 -17.90 -16.82 3.28
N GLU A 145 -17.61 -17.75 2.35
CA GLU A 145 -16.47 -17.60 1.45
C GLU A 145 -16.67 -16.47 0.43
N ARG A 146 -17.87 -16.17 -0.03
CA ARG A 146 -18.17 -14.98 -0.83
C ARG A 146 -17.85 -13.67 -0.11
N LYS A 147 -18.19 -13.58 1.18
CA LYS A 147 -17.82 -12.41 1.99
C LYS A 147 -16.30 -12.27 2.09
N ARG A 148 -15.59 -13.38 2.32
CA ARG A 148 -14.12 -13.39 2.36
C ARG A 148 -13.51 -12.98 1.02
N GLU A 149 -14.02 -13.50 -0.09
CA GLU A 149 -13.58 -13.13 -1.44
C GLU A 149 -13.66 -11.62 -1.64
N ARG A 150 -14.80 -10.99 -1.32
CA ARG A 150 -14.99 -9.53 -1.41
C ARG A 150 -13.99 -8.77 -0.52
N THR A 151 -13.85 -9.17 0.73
CA THR A 151 -12.92 -8.53 1.68
C THR A 151 -11.47 -8.62 1.17
N TYR A 152 -11.05 -9.77 0.67
CA TYR A 152 -9.68 -9.92 0.15
C TYR A 152 -9.46 -9.12 -1.14
N ASN A 153 -10.45 -9.04 -2.02
CA ASN A 153 -10.41 -8.21 -3.22
C ASN A 153 -10.25 -6.73 -2.85
N GLU A 154 -11.05 -6.22 -1.90
CA GLU A 154 -10.93 -4.85 -1.40
C GLU A 154 -9.54 -4.57 -0.79
N MET A 155 -9.00 -5.51 -0.01
CA MET A 155 -7.66 -5.39 0.56
C MET A 155 -6.56 -5.39 -0.51
N THR A 156 -6.71 -6.22 -1.54
CA THR A 156 -5.80 -6.29 -2.69
C THR A 156 -5.78 -4.95 -3.43
N THR A 157 -6.95 -4.42 -3.76
CA THR A 157 -7.08 -3.12 -4.44
C THR A 157 -6.52 -1.95 -3.61
N LYS A 158 -6.81 -1.93 -2.30
CA LYS A 158 -6.25 -0.91 -1.40
C LYS A 158 -4.73 -0.99 -1.33
N ALA A 159 -4.16 -2.19 -1.25
CA ALA A 159 -2.71 -2.37 -1.23
C ALA A 159 -2.06 -1.95 -2.55
N GLU A 160 -2.70 -2.22 -3.68
CA GLU A 160 -2.24 -1.78 -5.00
C GLU A 160 -2.20 -0.26 -5.12
N ASN A 161 -3.28 0.42 -4.74
CA ASN A 161 -3.34 1.87 -4.73
C ASN A 161 -2.30 2.50 -3.78
N MET A 162 -2.06 1.88 -2.61
CA MET A 162 -1.00 2.32 -1.70
C MET A 162 0.39 2.13 -2.32
N ALA A 163 0.65 1.00 -2.98
CA ALA A 163 1.93 0.73 -3.62
C ALA A 163 2.22 1.73 -4.76
N LEU A 164 1.20 2.11 -5.55
CA LEU A 164 1.32 3.15 -6.56
C LEU A 164 1.65 4.51 -5.95
N LYS A 165 0.90 4.96 -4.95
CA LYS A 165 1.18 6.22 -4.24
C LYS A 165 2.59 6.28 -3.64
N LEU A 166 3.10 5.16 -3.12
CA LEU A 166 4.47 5.09 -2.62
C LEU A 166 5.50 5.12 -3.74
N SER A 167 5.18 4.58 -4.93
CA SER A 167 6.03 4.71 -6.12
C SER A 167 6.17 6.17 -6.52
N ASP A 168 5.05 6.86 -6.73
CA ASP A 168 5.04 8.28 -7.13
C ASP A 168 5.87 9.15 -6.17
N LYS A 169 5.80 8.83 -4.87
CA LYS A 169 6.59 9.56 -3.88
C LYS A 169 8.07 9.21 -3.88
N LEU A 170 8.41 7.96 -4.16
CA LEU A 170 9.81 7.57 -4.36
C LEU A 170 10.41 8.30 -5.56
N ASP A 171 9.63 8.45 -6.64
CA ASP A 171 10.05 9.18 -7.84
C ASP A 171 10.26 10.67 -7.53
N SER A 172 9.33 11.30 -6.80
CA SER A 172 9.50 12.69 -6.34
C SER A 172 10.72 12.89 -5.43
N LEU A 173 11.09 11.90 -4.61
CA LEU A 173 12.31 11.98 -3.79
C LEU A 173 13.59 11.82 -4.62
N VAL A 174 13.54 11.13 -5.74
CA VAL A 174 14.67 11.07 -6.69
C VAL A 174 14.91 12.44 -7.32
N GLU A 175 13.84 13.13 -7.74
CA GLU A 175 13.92 14.50 -8.26
C GLU A 175 14.47 15.47 -7.21
N LEU A 176 13.94 15.40 -5.97
CA LEU A 176 14.43 16.21 -4.87
C LEU A 176 15.92 15.98 -4.57
N ASP A 177 16.39 14.73 -4.55
CA ASP A 177 17.81 14.42 -4.30
C ASP A 177 18.70 15.03 -5.38
N ARG A 178 18.26 15.01 -6.63
CA ARG A 178 18.94 15.67 -7.74
C ARG A 178 19.00 17.20 -7.60
N ASP A 179 17.89 17.82 -7.20
CA ASP A 179 17.84 19.26 -6.98
C ASP A 179 18.74 19.69 -5.82
N LEU A 180 18.80 18.87 -4.75
CA LEU A 180 19.72 19.09 -3.63
C LEU A 180 21.18 18.95 -4.04
N GLU A 181 21.50 18.01 -4.94
CA GLU A 181 22.84 17.82 -5.48
C GLU A 181 23.30 19.03 -6.28
N LEU A 182 22.47 19.50 -7.23
CA LEU A 182 22.74 20.71 -7.98
C LEU A 182 22.90 21.94 -7.09
N GLY A 183 22.05 22.08 -6.07
CA GLY A 183 22.15 23.15 -5.10
C GLY A 183 23.45 23.12 -4.30
N GLN A 184 23.92 21.93 -3.93
CA GLN A 184 25.20 21.75 -3.26
C GLN A 184 26.37 22.16 -4.17
N GLU A 185 26.39 21.70 -5.42
CA GLU A 185 27.44 22.05 -6.39
C GLU A 185 27.51 23.58 -6.62
N MET A 186 26.34 24.24 -6.70
CA MET A 186 26.30 25.71 -6.82
C MET A 186 26.84 26.42 -5.58
N ALA A 187 26.56 25.90 -4.37
CA ALA A 187 27.06 26.45 -3.13
C ALA A 187 28.58 26.29 -3.01
N ASP A 188 29.11 25.14 -3.39
CA ASP A 188 30.55 24.84 -3.40
C ASP A 188 31.29 25.72 -4.43
N ALA A 189 30.72 25.93 -5.62
CA ALA A 189 31.29 26.83 -6.64
C ALA A 189 31.29 28.31 -6.18
N ALA A 190 30.21 28.75 -5.55
CA ALA A 190 30.12 30.11 -5.02
C ALA A 190 31.17 30.36 -3.92
N LYS A 191 31.41 29.41 -3.03
CA LYS A 191 32.44 29.47 -2.00
C LYS A 191 33.83 29.54 -2.61
N SER A 192 34.13 28.70 -3.61
CA SER A 192 35.44 28.71 -4.30
C SER A 192 35.72 30.05 -4.97
N LEU A 193 34.69 30.72 -5.50
CA LEU A 193 34.84 32.08 -6.09
C LEU A 193 35.14 33.15 -5.04
N VAL A 194 34.57 33.04 -3.85
CA VAL A 194 34.85 33.94 -2.72
C VAL A 194 36.28 33.77 -2.25
N ASP A 195 36.74 32.52 -2.10
CA ASP A 195 38.09 32.18 -1.65
C ASP A 195 39.18 32.58 -2.65
N LEU A 196 38.86 32.74 -3.95
CA LEU A 196 39.79 33.20 -4.97
C LEU A 196 39.90 34.73 -5.05
N ASN A 197 38.93 35.48 -4.52
CA ASN A 197 38.87 36.94 -4.59
C ASN A 197 39.20 37.64 -3.24
N GLY A 198 39.52 36.91 -2.21
CA GLY A 198 39.94 37.41 -0.88
C GLY A 198 41.39 37.13 -0.60
#